data_514e9577c89b507a22f7c24b77c14f72
#
_entry.id   514e9577c89b507a22f7c24b77c14f72
#
_cell.length_a   1.000
_cell.length_b   1.000
_cell.length_c   1.000
_cell.angle_alpha   90.00
_cell.angle_beta   90.00
_cell.angle_gamma   90.00
#
_symmetry.space_group_name_H-M   'P 1'
#
loop_
_entity.id
_entity.type
_entity.pdbx_description
1 polymer ?
#
loop_
_entity_poly.entity_id
_entity_poly.type
_entity_poly.pdbx_seq_one_letter_code
_entity_poly.pdbx_strand_id
1 'polypeptide(L)'
;MFIQSHVPAHAELHLLLSMITPLGWLERVPTYKEQKENIKEKDLGTYGFLGYPVLQSADILIYKADLVPVGEDQVAHVELTREIARRFNGIYAFAQPVVTDTACLTQAQKDVLISNGTEITPDTDYIFPRIVFPEPQALLTPAPRLPGTDGRKMSKSYDNAVMLTDPEPVVRQKLKTMVTDPRRIKRTDRGDPDVCPVGDLHKIFSDKETMAKVYEGCRSAGIGCIECKGWVADAIVQILNPMQERRKKYEDNPRLAWDILEAGSARAREIAGGTMDEVRKSMGLDYSPNDVSNDGPAKGSTK
;
A
#
# COMPACT_ATOMS: atom_id res chain seq x y z
N MET A 1 -7.07 11.64 -6.08
CA MET A 1 -5.94 11.24 -6.93
C MET A 1 -5.03 12.45 -7.12
N PHE A 2 -3.71 12.26 -7.23
CA PHE A 2 -2.73 13.34 -7.41
C PHE A 2 -1.49 12.81 -8.14
N ILE A 3 -0.64 13.72 -8.60
CA ILE A 3 0.64 13.40 -9.25
C ILE A 3 1.74 13.53 -8.19
N GLN A 4 2.46 12.45 -7.88
CA GLN A 4 3.48 12.42 -6.82
C GLN A 4 4.56 13.50 -7.03
N SER A 5 5.05 13.68 -8.26
CA SER A 5 6.05 14.68 -8.57
C SER A 5 5.58 16.14 -8.39
N HIS A 6 4.26 16.36 -8.29
CA HIS A 6 3.68 17.67 -7.94
C HIS A 6 3.67 17.92 -6.42
N VAL A 7 4.15 16.97 -5.61
CA VAL A 7 4.24 17.06 -4.15
C VAL A 7 5.71 16.78 -3.75
N PRO A 8 6.63 17.74 -3.88
CA PRO A 8 8.06 17.56 -3.62
C PRO A 8 8.39 17.06 -2.20
N ALA A 9 7.48 17.26 -1.26
CA ALA A 9 7.58 16.79 0.12
C ALA A 9 7.86 15.28 0.24
N HIS A 10 7.40 14.45 -0.73
CA HIS A 10 7.74 13.03 -0.78
C HIS A 10 9.25 12.80 -0.92
N ALA A 11 9.90 13.57 -1.79
CA ALA A 11 11.34 13.46 -2.00
C ALA A 11 12.13 13.98 -0.79
N GLU A 12 11.66 15.05 -0.16
CA GLU A 12 12.27 15.58 1.07
C GLU A 12 12.16 14.56 2.20
N LEU A 13 10.96 14.03 2.47
CA LEU A 13 10.79 13.04 3.50
C LEU A 13 11.59 11.75 3.21
N HIS A 14 11.63 11.29 1.95
CA HIS A 14 12.48 10.17 1.55
C HIS A 14 13.94 10.40 1.94
N LEU A 15 14.49 11.58 1.64
CA LEU A 15 15.87 11.92 2.00
C LEU A 15 16.07 11.84 3.52
N LEU A 16 15.20 12.46 4.31
CA LEU A 16 15.32 12.47 5.77
C LEU A 16 15.20 11.06 6.36
N LEU A 17 14.26 10.25 5.89
CA LEU A 17 14.11 8.86 6.33
C LEU A 17 15.31 7.99 5.91
N SER A 18 15.91 8.25 4.75
CA SER A 18 17.09 7.51 4.29
C SER A 18 18.30 7.67 5.21
N MET A 19 18.42 8.81 5.91
CA MET A 19 19.51 9.08 6.86
C MET A 19 19.44 8.20 8.11
N ILE A 20 18.26 7.70 8.45
CA ILE A 20 18.06 6.89 9.65
C ILE A 20 17.78 5.42 9.35
N THR A 21 17.59 5.04 8.08
CA THR A 21 17.25 3.67 7.67
C THR A 21 18.52 2.84 7.49
N PRO A 22 18.73 1.76 8.27
CA PRO A 22 19.91 0.91 8.11
C PRO A 22 19.89 0.16 6.76
N LEU A 23 21.03 0.14 6.05
CA LEU A 23 21.15 -0.57 4.75
C LEU A 23 20.74 -2.05 4.85
N GLY A 24 21.11 -2.73 5.93
CA GLY A 24 20.75 -4.13 6.12
C GLY A 24 19.25 -4.40 6.22
N TRP A 25 18.42 -3.39 6.47
CA TRP A 25 16.96 -3.54 6.39
C TRP A 25 16.53 -3.63 4.93
N LEU A 26 17.08 -2.78 4.07
CA LEU A 26 16.77 -2.71 2.65
C LEU A 26 17.24 -3.97 1.90
N GLU A 27 18.43 -4.44 2.22
CA GLU A 27 19.02 -5.65 1.63
C GLU A 27 18.24 -6.93 2.00
N ARG A 28 17.48 -6.92 3.10
CA ARG A 28 16.66 -8.05 3.53
C ARG A 28 15.27 -8.09 2.93
N VAL A 29 14.82 -7.01 2.27
CA VAL A 29 13.51 -6.99 1.61
C VAL A 29 13.45 -8.08 0.54
N PRO A 30 12.48 -9.01 0.59
CA PRO A 30 12.42 -10.17 -0.31
C PRO A 30 12.42 -9.77 -1.79
N THR A 31 11.67 -8.75 -2.16
CA THR A 31 11.60 -8.23 -3.53
C THR A 31 12.94 -7.74 -4.07
N TYR A 32 13.82 -7.18 -3.24
CA TYR A 32 15.17 -6.78 -3.66
C TYR A 32 16.00 -8.00 -4.08
N LYS A 33 15.97 -9.07 -3.28
CA LYS A 33 16.70 -10.31 -3.57
C LYS A 33 16.18 -11.00 -4.83
N GLU A 34 14.87 -11.19 -4.92
CA GLU A 34 14.23 -11.82 -6.07
C GLU A 34 14.50 -11.07 -7.38
N GLN A 35 14.44 -9.74 -7.36
CA GLN A 35 14.69 -8.93 -8.55
C GLN A 35 16.17 -8.95 -8.94
N LYS A 36 17.10 -8.95 -7.98
CA LYS A 36 18.52 -9.06 -8.24
C LYS A 36 18.89 -10.39 -8.90
N GLU A 37 18.19 -11.46 -8.57
CA GLU A 37 18.38 -12.78 -9.18
C GLU A 37 17.74 -12.90 -10.58
N ASN A 38 16.59 -12.27 -10.78
CA ASN A 38 15.77 -12.43 -11.98
C ASN A 38 16.06 -11.43 -13.10
N ILE A 39 16.60 -10.25 -12.79
CA ILE A 39 16.85 -9.17 -13.77
C ILE A 39 18.36 -9.07 -14.01
N LYS A 40 18.84 -9.82 -15.00
CA LYS A 40 20.27 -9.83 -15.41
C LYS A 40 20.64 -8.69 -16.36
N GLU A 41 19.65 -8.03 -16.97
CA GLU A 41 19.85 -7.05 -18.05
C GLU A 41 19.95 -5.59 -17.57
N LYS A 42 19.69 -5.32 -16.29
CA LYS A 42 19.76 -3.96 -15.73
C LYS A 42 20.75 -3.91 -14.58
N ASP A 43 21.52 -2.82 -14.53
CA ASP A 43 22.32 -2.50 -13.34
C ASP A 43 21.41 -2.14 -12.18
N LEU A 44 21.19 -3.10 -11.29
CA LEU A 44 20.40 -2.96 -10.07
C LEU A 44 21.26 -2.47 -8.88
N GLY A 45 22.54 -2.15 -9.12
CA GLY A 45 23.48 -1.66 -8.10
C GLY A 45 23.29 -0.19 -7.75
N THR A 46 22.21 0.45 -8.20
CA THR A 46 21.97 1.88 -7.93
C THR A 46 21.29 2.12 -6.57
N TYR A 47 21.58 3.29 -5.96
CA TYR A 47 20.87 3.73 -4.76
C TYR A 47 19.35 3.79 -4.97
N GLY A 48 18.91 4.27 -6.13
CA GLY A 48 17.47 4.36 -6.43
C GLY A 48 16.77 3.01 -6.40
N PHE A 49 17.44 1.94 -6.82
CA PHE A 49 16.90 0.60 -6.75
C PHE A 49 16.90 0.03 -5.32
N LEU A 50 17.96 0.26 -4.55
CA LEU A 50 18.03 -0.18 -3.14
C LEU A 50 17.12 0.68 -2.25
N GLY A 51 17.00 1.97 -2.54
CA GLY A 51 16.30 2.96 -1.70
C GLY A 51 14.81 3.12 -1.99
N TYR A 52 14.26 2.51 -3.07
CA TYR A 52 12.84 2.69 -3.40
C TYR A 52 11.87 2.31 -2.26
N PRO A 53 12.14 1.31 -1.40
CA PRO A 53 11.24 1.00 -0.29
C PRO A 53 11.16 2.13 0.75
N VAL A 54 12.21 2.96 0.87
CA VAL A 54 12.19 4.15 1.73
C VAL A 54 11.32 5.25 1.10
N LEU A 55 11.32 5.40 -0.23
CA LEU A 55 10.40 6.30 -0.92
C LEU A 55 8.95 5.85 -0.74
N GLN A 56 8.68 4.56 -0.86
CA GLN A 56 7.36 4.00 -0.58
C GLN A 56 6.93 4.26 0.88
N SER A 57 7.87 4.14 1.82
CA SER A 57 7.61 4.49 3.22
C SER A 57 7.30 5.98 3.39
N ALA A 58 7.99 6.86 2.68
CA ALA A 58 7.69 8.29 2.68
C ALA A 58 6.29 8.57 2.09
N ASP A 59 5.90 7.89 1.01
CA ASP A 59 4.57 8.01 0.40
C ASP A 59 3.43 7.64 1.37
N ILE A 60 3.67 6.68 2.25
CA ILE A 60 2.71 6.23 3.26
C ILE A 60 2.71 7.16 4.49
N LEU A 61 3.87 7.46 5.03
CA LEU A 61 4.03 8.17 6.29
C LEU A 61 3.69 9.66 6.18
N ILE A 62 3.92 10.28 5.01
CA ILE A 62 3.63 11.69 4.80
C ILE A 62 2.14 12.02 4.95
N TYR A 63 1.27 11.04 4.71
CA TYR A 63 -0.19 11.15 4.89
C TYR A 63 -0.67 10.51 6.21
N LYS A 64 0.25 10.07 7.08
CA LYS A 64 -0.06 9.45 8.38
C LYS A 64 -1.08 8.32 8.25
N ALA A 65 -0.92 7.45 7.24
CA ALA A 65 -1.83 6.35 6.99
C ALA A 65 -1.77 5.30 8.11
N ASP A 66 -2.94 4.90 8.64
CA ASP A 66 -3.06 3.78 9.59
C ASP A 66 -3.17 2.44 8.88
N LEU A 67 -3.86 2.42 7.72
CA LEU A 67 -4.12 1.23 6.91
C LEU A 67 -3.66 1.45 5.47
N VAL A 68 -2.95 0.48 4.92
CA VAL A 68 -2.46 0.52 3.54
C VAL A 68 -3.01 -0.67 2.77
N PRO A 69 -3.98 -0.48 1.85
CA PRO A 69 -4.48 -1.55 0.99
C PRO A 69 -3.38 -2.02 0.03
N VAL A 70 -2.95 -3.27 0.18
CA VAL A 70 -1.85 -3.84 -0.60
C VAL A 70 -2.09 -5.29 -0.98
N GLY A 71 -1.38 -5.76 -2.00
CA GLY A 71 -1.22 -7.20 -2.26
C GLY A 71 -0.25 -7.85 -1.28
N GLU A 72 -0.29 -9.17 -1.19
CA GLU A 72 0.56 -9.97 -0.29
C GLU A 72 2.06 -9.69 -0.51
N ASP A 73 2.47 -9.44 -1.74
CA ASP A 73 3.85 -9.12 -2.13
C ASP A 73 4.37 -7.78 -1.58
N GLN A 74 3.48 -6.89 -1.11
CA GLN A 74 3.82 -5.58 -0.55
C GLN A 74 3.82 -5.55 0.99
N VAL A 75 3.43 -6.63 1.64
CA VAL A 75 3.38 -6.69 3.13
C VAL A 75 4.75 -6.37 3.74
N ALA A 76 5.82 -6.93 3.16
CA ALA A 76 7.18 -6.67 3.65
C ALA A 76 7.58 -5.18 3.58
N HIS A 77 7.08 -4.44 2.59
CA HIS A 77 7.33 -3.00 2.49
C HIS A 77 6.54 -2.19 3.54
N VAL A 78 5.31 -2.61 3.86
CA VAL A 78 4.52 -1.99 4.93
C VAL A 78 5.17 -2.26 6.30
N GLU A 79 5.69 -3.47 6.53
CA GLU A 79 6.45 -3.78 7.75
C GLU A 79 7.73 -2.95 7.85
N LEU A 80 8.48 -2.79 6.76
CA LEU A 80 9.62 -1.88 6.73
C LEU A 80 9.21 -0.45 7.07
N THR A 81 8.08 0.02 6.54
CA THR A 81 7.55 1.36 6.85
C THR A 81 7.25 1.53 8.33
N ARG A 82 6.69 0.51 8.99
CA ARG A 82 6.47 0.49 10.44
C ARG A 82 7.77 0.60 11.23
N GLU A 83 8.78 -0.16 10.84
CA GLU A 83 10.09 -0.10 11.49
C GLU A 83 10.76 1.27 11.32
N ILE A 84 10.63 1.89 10.13
CA ILE A 84 11.11 3.25 9.88
C ILE A 84 10.36 4.26 10.75
N ALA A 85 9.03 4.16 10.85
CA ALA A 85 8.20 5.02 11.70
C ALA A 85 8.60 4.91 13.18
N ARG A 86 8.76 3.68 13.71
CA ARG A 86 9.25 3.44 15.08
C ARG A 86 10.63 4.05 15.31
N ARG A 87 11.53 3.85 14.37
CA ARG A 87 12.89 4.38 14.48
C ARG A 87 12.90 5.91 14.48
N PHE A 88 12.13 6.54 13.57
CA PHE A 88 11.97 7.99 13.54
C PHE A 88 11.43 8.51 14.88
N ASN A 89 10.32 7.95 15.34
CA ASN A 89 9.71 8.34 16.61
C ASN A 89 10.68 8.11 17.78
N GLY A 90 11.41 6.98 17.81
CA GLY A 90 12.38 6.68 18.86
C GLY A 90 13.56 7.66 18.90
N ILE A 91 13.95 8.22 17.77
CA ILE A 91 15.07 9.20 17.70
C ILE A 91 14.58 10.61 18.01
N TYR A 92 13.42 11.02 17.46
CA TYR A 92 13.00 12.43 17.41
C TYR A 92 11.77 12.76 18.27
N ALA A 93 11.05 11.77 18.80
CA ALA A 93 9.82 11.99 19.56
C ALA A 93 10.07 12.77 20.87
N PHE A 94 11.26 12.64 21.47
CA PHE A 94 11.60 13.31 22.72
C PHE A 94 12.02 14.78 22.55
N ALA A 95 12.31 15.22 21.34
CA ALA A 95 12.73 16.59 21.08
C ALA A 95 11.64 17.62 21.42
N GLN A 96 10.37 17.19 21.40
CA GLN A 96 9.22 18.04 21.75
C GLN A 96 8.15 17.21 22.46
N PRO A 97 8.21 17.11 23.79
CA PRO A 97 7.20 16.39 24.55
C PRO A 97 5.83 17.09 24.45
N VAL A 98 4.78 16.29 24.44
CA VAL A 98 3.40 16.79 24.54
C VAL A 98 3.02 16.81 26.01
N VAL A 99 2.64 17.99 26.52
CA VAL A 99 2.08 18.16 27.86
C VAL A 99 0.57 18.02 27.75
N THR A 100 -0.02 17.14 28.54
CA THR A 100 -1.47 16.86 28.48
C THR A 100 -2.04 16.81 29.89
N ASP A 101 -3.06 17.61 30.13
CA ASP A 101 -3.88 17.56 31.34
C ASP A 101 -4.58 16.20 31.46
N THR A 102 -4.74 15.71 32.69
CA THR A 102 -5.45 14.47 33.02
C THR A 102 -6.81 14.37 32.35
N ALA A 103 -7.56 15.46 32.26
CA ALA A 103 -8.88 15.51 31.65
C ALA A 103 -8.85 15.25 30.14
N CYS A 104 -7.70 15.49 29.48
CA CYS A 104 -7.48 15.32 28.04
C CYS A 104 -6.78 14.01 27.67
N LEU A 105 -6.41 13.16 28.65
CA LEU A 105 -5.74 11.90 28.39
C LEU A 105 -6.59 10.93 27.56
N THR A 106 -6.05 10.47 26.46
CA THR A 106 -6.62 9.36 25.69
C THR A 106 -6.49 8.03 26.44
N GLN A 107 -7.30 7.03 26.08
CA GLN A 107 -7.20 5.71 26.72
C GLN A 107 -5.80 5.09 26.55
N ALA A 108 -5.19 5.20 25.37
CA ALA A 108 -3.84 4.72 25.10
C ALA A 108 -2.79 5.39 26.01
N GLN A 109 -2.91 6.70 26.26
CA GLN A 109 -2.03 7.42 27.18
C GLN A 109 -2.21 6.96 28.63
N LYS A 110 -3.45 6.72 29.06
CA LYS A 110 -3.74 6.15 30.39
C LYS A 110 -3.13 4.77 30.56
N ASP A 111 -3.26 3.92 29.55
CA ASP A 111 -2.70 2.55 29.58
C ASP A 111 -1.16 2.59 29.69
N VAL A 112 -0.50 3.51 29.01
CA VAL A 112 0.97 3.72 29.11
C VAL A 112 1.35 4.17 30.52
N LEU A 113 0.64 5.13 31.12
CA LEU A 113 0.92 5.59 32.48
C LEU A 113 0.76 4.46 33.50
N ILE A 114 -0.36 3.71 33.42
CA ILE A 114 -0.65 2.58 34.29
C ILE A 114 0.41 1.48 34.15
N SER A 115 0.83 1.14 32.91
CA SER A 115 1.84 0.13 32.66
C SER A 115 3.22 0.49 33.21
N ASN A 116 3.50 1.82 33.30
CA ASN A 116 4.73 2.34 33.90
C ASN A 116 4.62 2.55 35.42
N GLY A 117 3.49 2.15 36.04
CA GLY A 117 3.27 2.29 37.48
C GLY A 117 2.98 3.73 37.92
N THR A 118 2.62 4.62 36.99
CA THR A 118 2.28 6.02 37.29
C THR A 118 0.82 6.10 37.72
N GLU A 119 0.57 6.63 38.92
CA GLU A 119 -0.79 6.94 39.40
C GLU A 119 -1.32 8.16 38.65
N ILE A 120 -2.54 8.04 38.12
CA ILE A 120 -3.22 9.14 37.42
C ILE A 120 -3.98 9.97 38.42
N THR A 121 -3.48 11.18 38.70
CA THR A 121 -4.08 12.13 39.64
C THR A 121 -4.81 13.24 38.90
N PRO A 122 -5.96 13.74 39.40
CA PRO A 122 -6.66 14.86 38.79
C PRO A 122 -5.79 16.13 38.78
N ASP A 123 -6.01 16.98 37.79
CA ASP A 123 -5.35 18.29 37.63
C ASP A 123 -3.81 18.21 37.54
N THR A 124 -3.29 17.10 37.05
CA THR A 124 -1.85 16.89 36.82
C THR A 124 -1.57 16.83 35.32
N ASP A 125 -0.57 17.57 34.89
CA ASP A 125 -0.07 17.49 33.54
C ASP A 125 0.94 16.31 33.38
N TYR A 126 0.73 15.53 32.33
CA TYR A 126 1.62 14.43 31.99
C TYR A 126 2.38 14.74 30.71
N ILE A 127 3.64 14.36 30.69
CA ILE A 127 4.54 14.59 29.55
C ILE A 127 4.71 13.29 28.79
N PHE A 128 4.36 13.31 27.52
CA PHE A 128 4.50 12.18 26.59
C PHE A 128 5.50 12.51 25.48
N PRO A 129 6.23 11.53 24.97
CA PRO A 129 6.98 11.73 23.73
C PRO A 129 6.01 12.05 22.59
N ARG A 130 6.36 13.03 21.76
CA ARG A 130 5.55 13.35 20.57
C ARG A 130 5.75 12.28 19.51
N ILE A 131 4.70 11.55 19.17
CA ILE A 131 4.69 10.61 18.07
C ILE A 131 4.36 11.38 16.78
N VAL A 132 5.27 11.36 15.81
CA VAL A 132 5.09 12.03 14.51
C VAL A 132 4.38 11.11 13.53
N PHE A 133 4.80 9.86 13.43
CA PHE A 133 4.27 8.89 12.49
C PHE A 133 3.51 7.77 13.18
N PRO A 134 2.28 7.44 12.72
CA PRO A 134 1.61 6.21 13.11
C PRO A 134 2.38 5.00 12.56
N GLU A 135 2.08 3.83 13.07
CA GLU A 135 2.58 2.56 12.57
C GLU A 135 1.56 1.95 11.60
N PRO A 136 1.74 2.07 10.29
CA PRO A 136 0.74 1.60 9.32
C PRO A 136 0.62 0.07 9.33
N GLN A 137 -0.58 -0.42 9.02
CA GLN A 137 -0.85 -1.84 8.88
C GLN A 137 -1.26 -2.18 7.44
N ALA A 138 -0.83 -3.34 6.96
CA ALA A 138 -1.26 -3.83 5.67
C ALA A 138 -2.74 -4.27 5.74
N LEU A 139 -3.55 -3.76 4.81
CA LEU A 139 -4.93 -4.20 4.61
C LEU A 139 -4.97 -5.09 3.38
N LEU A 140 -5.10 -6.40 3.60
CA LEU A 140 -5.19 -7.39 2.54
C LEU A 140 -6.64 -7.63 2.12
N THR A 141 -6.85 -7.85 0.83
CA THR A 141 -8.12 -8.36 0.33
C THR A 141 -8.27 -9.84 0.65
N PRO A 142 -9.51 -10.39 0.75
CA PRO A 142 -9.74 -11.83 0.93
C PRO A 142 -9.11 -12.70 -0.17
N ALA A 143 -8.84 -12.12 -1.34
CA ALA A 143 -8.20 -12.78 -2.47
C ALA A 143 -6.93 -12.01 -2.88
N PRO A 144 -5.82 -12.20 -2.17
CA PRO A 144 -4.59 -11.44 -2.39
C PRO A 144 -3.87 -11.80 -3.69
N ARG A 145 -4.24 -12.91 -4.33
CA ARG A 145 -3.70 -13.39 -5.61
C ARG A 145 -4.80 -13.72 -6.61
N LEU A 146 -4.68 -13.19 -7.83
CA LEU A 146 -5.51 -13.56 -8.97
C LEU A 146 -4.71 -14.46 -9.91
N PRO A 147 -5.28 -15.61 -10.35
CA PRO A 147 -4.66 -16.42 -11.39
C PRO A 147 -4.78 -15.73 -12.75
N GLY A 148 -3.70 -15.73 -13.53
CA GLY A 148 -3.68 -15.32 -14.92
C GLY A 148 -4.29 -16.38 -15.83
N THR A 149 -4.42 -16.06 -17.11
CA THR A 149 -4.99 -16.97 -18.13
C THR A 149 -4.19 -18.26 -18.31
N ASP A 150 -2.92 -18.26 -17.92
CA ASP A 150 -2.01 -19.40 -17.93
C ASP A 150 -1.94 -20.14 -16.58
N GLY A 151 -2.73 -19.74 -15.59
CA GLY A 151 -2.77 -20.33 -14.25
C GLY A 151 -1.69 -19.85 -13.29
N ARG A 152 -0.68 -19.11 -13.76
CA ARG A 152 0.30 -18.44 -12.90
C ARG A 152 -0.29 -17.17 -12.28
N LYS A 153 0.43 -16.49 -11.38
CA LYS A 153 0.03 -15.17 -10.87
C LYS A 153 -0.25 -14.22 -12.04
N MET A 154 -1.40 -13.56 -12.03
CA MET A 154 -1.75 -12.56 -13.04
C MET A 154 -0.76 -11.40 -13.02
N SER A 155 -0.19 -11.09 -14.19
CA SER A 155 0.79 -10.02 -14.34
C SER A 155 0.79 -9.48 -15.77
N LYS A 156 0.95 -8.17 -15.92
CA LYS A 156 1.15 -7.54 -17.24
C LYS A 156 2.41 -8.06 -17.93
N SER A 157 3.46 -8.33 -17.18
CA SER A 157 4.75 -8.80 -17.71
C SER A 157 4.69 -10.20 -18.29
N TYR A 158 3.68 -10.99 -17.92
CA TYR A 158 3.48 -12.35 -18.44
C TYR A 158 2.41 -12.43 -19.54
N ASP A 159 1.83 -11.29 -19.91
CA ASP A 159 0.74 -11.21 -20.91
C ASP A 159 -0.46 -12.15 -20.59
N ASN A 160 -0.64 -12.48 -19.32
CA ASN A 160 -1.67 -13.39 -18.82
C ASN A 160 -2.81 -12.68 -18.07
N ALA A 161 -2.89 -11.34 -18.18
CA ALA A 161 -3.81 -10.53 -17.41
C ALA A 161 -5.08 -10.18 -18.19
N VAL A 162 -6.22 -10.18 -17.50
CA VAL A 162 -7.44 -9.49 -17.93
C VAL A 162 -7.34 -8.05 -17.42
N MET A 163 -7.32 -7.10 -18.35
CA MET A 163 -7.17 -5.68 -18.03
C MET A 163 -8.53 -5.03 -17.78
N LEU A 164 -8.60 -4.06 -16.87
CA LEU A 164 -9.81 -3.27 -16.63
C LEU A 164 -10.29 -2.52 -17.89
N THR A 165 -9.39 -2.33 -18.84
CA THR A 165 -9.65 -1.67 -20.13
C THR A 165 -9.99 -2.61 -21.28
N ASP A 166 -9.92 -3.92 -21.05
CA ASP A 166 -10.26 -4.90 -22.09
C ASP A 166 -11.75 -4.82 -22.42
N PRO A 167 -12.13 -4.63 -23.69
CA PRO A 167 -13.53 -4.69 -24.07
C PRO A 167 -14.08 -6.11 -23.89
N GLU A 168 -15.38 -6.22 -23.69
CA GLU A 168 -16.07 -7.49 -23.42
C GLU A 168 -15.63 -8.65 -24.34
N PRO A 169 -15.53 -8.50 -25.68
CA PRO A 169 -15.08 -9.60 -26.54
C PRO A 169 -13.68 -10.11 -26.20
N VAL A 170 -12.77 -9.21 -25.80
CA VAL A 170 -11.40 -9.56 -25.42
C VAL A 170 -11.38 -10.29 -24.06
N VAL A 171 -12.16 -9.82 -23.08
CA VAL A 171 -12.32 -10.51 -21.79
C VAL A 171 -12.81 -11.93 -22.00
N ARG A 172 -13.89 -12.10 -22.79
CA ARG A 172 -14.46 -13.41 -23.10
C ARG A 172 -13.47 -14.33 -23.81
N GLN A 173 -12.70 -13.80 -24.76
CA GLN A 173 -11.70 -14.57 -25.48
C GLN A 173 -10.55 -15.02 -24.56
N LYS A 174 -10.03 -14.13 -23.72
CA LYS A 174 -8.99 -14.45 -22.73
C LYS A 174 -9.43 -15.55 -21.78
N LEU A 175 -10.64 -15.44 -21.22
CA LEU A 175 -11.19 -16.44 -20.32
C LEU A 175 -11.51 -17.76 -21.03
N LYS A 176 -12.00 -17.72 -22.27
CA LYS A 176 -12.24 -18.93 -23.08
C LYS A 176 -10.98 -19.78 -23.24
N THR A 177 -9.83 -19.15 -23.43
CA THR A 177 -8.53 -19.81 -23.60
C THR A 177 -7.79 -20.11 -22.30
N MET A 178 -8.29 -19.60 -21.16
CA MET A 178 -7.68 -19.79 -19.85
C MET A 178 -7.52 -21.27 -19.50
N VAL A 179 -6.40 -21.65 -18.87
CA VAL A 179 -6.17 -23.00 -18.37
C VAL A 179 -7.17 -23.41 -17.30
N THR A 180 -7.45 -24.71 -17.22
CA THR A 180 -8.38 -25.29 -16.25
C THR A 180 -7.70 -26.39 -15.45
N ASP A 181 -8.42 -27.14 -14.61
CA ASP A 181 -7.89 -28.32 -13.91
C ASP A 181 -7.24 -29.28 -14.94
N PRO A 182 -5.92 -29.54 -14.85
CA PRO A 182 -5.21 -30.39 -15.79
C PRO A 182 -5.68 -31.85 -15.78
N ARG A 183 -6.36 -32.28 -14.73
CA ARG A 183 -6.94 -33.64 -14.64
C ARG A 183 -8.18 -33.80 -15.53
N ARG A 184 -8.80 -32.69 -15.95
CA ARG A 184 -10.00 -32.69 -16.77
C ARG A 184 -9.66 -32.53 -18.24
N ILE A 185 -9.40 -33.65 -18.93
CA ILE A 185 -9.03 -33.68 -20.35
C ILE A 185 -10.28 -33.75 -21.24
N LYS A 186 -11.25 -34.61 -20.86
CA LYS A 186 -12.49 -34.79 -21.58
C LYS A 186 -13.65 -34.12 -20.84
N ARG A 187 -14.73 -33.78 -21.57
CA ARG A 187 -15.94 -33.22 -20.96
C ARG A 187 -16.56 -34.12 -19.90
N THR A 188 -16.40 -35.43 -20.06
CA THR A 188 -16.89 -36.47 -19.15
C THR A 188 -16.04 -36.66 -17.89
N ASP A 189 -14.85 -36.06 -17.85
CA ASP A 189 -13.99 -36.18 -16.67
C ASP A 189 -14.49 -35.26 -15.57
N ARG A 190 -14.46 -35.78 -14.34
CA ARG A 190 -14.75 -34.98 -13.14
C ARG A 190 -13.61 -34.01 -12.88
N GLY A 191 -13.93 -32.78 -12.58
CA GLY A 191 -12.95 -31.76 -12.18
C GLY A 191 -13.08 -31.37 -10.71
N ASP A 192 -12.15 -30.52 -10.28
CA ASP A 192 -12.17 -29.95 -8.93
C ASP A 192 -12.00 -28.43 -9.03
N PRO A 193 -13.04 -27.66 -8.68
CA PRO A 193 -12.96 -26.20 -8.68
C PRO A 193 -11.88 -25.64 -7.73
N ASP A 194 -11.47 -26.38 -6.71
CA ASP A 194 -10.52 -25.91 -5.70
C ASP A 194 -9.07 -25.90 -6.20
N VAL A 195 -8.76 -26.65 -7.25
CA VAL A 195 -7.43 -26.66 -7.91
C VAL A 195 -7.47 -26.06 -9.32
N CYS A 196 -8.62 -25.53 -9.73
CA CYS A 196 -8.83 -24.95 -11.06
C CYS A 196 -8.65 -23.43 -11.00
N PRO A 197 -7.75 -22.81 -11.80
CA PRO A 197 -7.60 -21.36 -11.85
C PRO A 197 -8.90 -20.60 -12.18
N VAL A 198 -9.78 -21.21 -13.00
CA VAL A 198 -11.12 -20.66 -13.27
C VAL A 198 -12.01 -20.74 -12.03
N GLY A 199 -11.88 -21.80 -11.22
CA GLY A 199 -12.56 -21.93 -9.94
C GLY A 199 -12.16 -20.82 -8.95
N ASP A 200 -10.89 -20.46 -8.92
CA ASP A 200 -10.41 -19.34 -8.08
C ASP A 200 -11.01 -17.99 -8.53
N LEU A 201 -11.15 -17.76 -9.83
CA LEU A 201 -11.86 -16.57 -10.33
C LEU A 201 -13.35 -16.60 -9.93
N HIS A 202 -14.01 -17.74 -9.99
CA HIS A 202 -15.38 -17.86 -9.53
C HIS A 202 -15.56 -17.53 -8.04
N LYS A 203 -14.63 -17.96 -7.19
CA LYS A 203 -14.66 -17.63 -5.74
C LYS A 203 -14.66 -16.13 -5.46
N ILE A 204 -14.10 -15.33 -6.38
CA ILE A 204 -13.96 -13.88 -6.24
C ILE A 204 -15.10 -13.12 -6.90
N PHE A 205 -15.50 -13.55 -8.10
CA PHE A 205 -16.37 -12.75 -8.96
C PHE A 205 -17.81 -13.26 -9.05
N SER A 206 -18.07 -14.53 -8.75
CA SER A 206 -19.39 -15.12 -8.88
C SER A 206 -20.19 -15.09 -7.58
N ASP A 207 -21.50 -15.01 -7.70
CA ASP A 207 -22.40 -15.12 -6.57
C ASP A 207 -22.46 -16.56 -6.02
N LYS A 208 -23.11 -16.71 -4.86
CA LYS A 208 -23.22 -18.01 -4.17
C LYS A 208 -23.96 -19.06 -4.98
N GLU A 209 -24.96 -18.68 -5.76
CA GLU A 209 -25.76 -19.60 -6.57
C GLU A 209 -24.93 -20.15 -7.73
N THR A 210 -24.23 -19.27 -8.46
CA THR A 210 -23.30 -19.66 -9.52
C THR A 210 -22.17 -20.54 -8.97
N MET A 211 -21.62 -20.19 -7.80
CA MET A 211 -20.61 -21.03 -7.13
C MET A 211 -21.13 -22.45 -6.85
N ALA A 212 -22.33 -22.58 -6.30
CA ALA A 212 -22.93 -23.91 -6.05
C ALA A 212 -23.06 -24.72 -7.35
N LYS A 213 -23.55 -24.10 -8.44
CA LYS A 213 -23.64 -24.72 -9.76
C LYS A 213 -22.29 -25.15 -10.30
N VAL A 214 -21.25 -24.33 -10.11
CA VAL A 214 -19.88 -24.66 -10.53
C VAL A 214 -19.35 -25.88 -9.77
N TYR A 215 -19.51 -25.90 -8.44
CA TYR A 215 -19.03 -27.02 -7.62
C TYR A 215 -19.73 -28.33 -7.96
N GLU A 216 -21.05 -28.32 -8.00
CA GLU A 216 -21.85 -29.50 -8.34
C GLU A 216 -21.57 -29.98 -9.77
N GLY A 217 -21.67 -29.07 -10.75
CA GLY A 217 -21.55 -29.41 -12.16
C GLY A 217 -20.12 -29.82 -12.54
N CYS A 218 -19.07 -29.22 -11.96
CA CYS A 218 -17.69 -29.61 -12.23
C CYS A 218 -17.36 -30.99 -11.66
N ARG A 219 -17.75 -31.24 -10.39
CA ARG A 219 -17.47 -32.53 -9.70
C ARG A 219 -18.29 -33.68 -10.24
N SER A 220 -19.46 -33.43 -10.80
CA SER A 220 -20.31 -34.43 -11.45
C SER A 220 -20.00 -34.62 -12.95
N ALA A 221 -19.14 -33.80 -13.56
CA ALA A 221 -18.99 -33.65 -15.00
C ALA A 221 -20.26 -33.18 -15.73
N GLY A 222 -21.20 -32.57 -15.01
CA GLY A 222 -22.47 -32.07 -15.54
C GLY A 222 -22.32 -30.83 -16.42
N ILE A 223 -21.30 -29.99 -16.18
CA ILE A 223 -21.01 -28.79 -16.98
C ILE A 223 -19.72 -28.92 -17.78
N GLY A 224 -19.61 -28.17 -18.89
CA GLY A 224 -18.39 -28.06 -19.69
C GLY A 224 -17.48 -26.93 -19.18
N CYS A 225 -16.15 -27.05 -19.37
CA CYS A 225 -15.23 -25.98 -19.00
C CYS A 225 -15.50 -24.68 -19.76
N ILE A 226 -15.94 -24.74 -21.02
CA ILE A 226 -16.28 -23.55 -21.82
C ILE A 226 -17.52 -22.83 -21.23
N GLU A 227 -18.52 -23.59 -20.82
CA GLU A 227 -19.72 -23.07 -20.17
C GLU A 227 -19.39 -22.40 -18.82
N CYS A 228 -18.61 -23.09 -17.97
CA CYS A 228 -18.10 -22.55 -16.71
C CYS A 228 -17.32 -21.25 -16.92
N LYS A 229 -16.43 -21.19 -17.90
CA LYS A 229 -15.70 -19.98 -18.30
C LYS A 229 -16.61 -18.85 -18.78
N GLY A 230 -17.73 -19.20 -19.44
CA GLY A 230 -18.74 -18.22 -19.83
C GLY A 230 -19.36 -17.53 -18.61
N TRP A 231 -19.73 -18.28 -17.58
CA TRP A 231 -20.34 -17.72 -16.36
C TRP A 231 -19.38 -16.78 -15.60
N VAL A 232 -18.10 -17.13 -15.46
CA VAL A 232 -17.14 -16.22 -14.83
C VAL A 232 -16.86 -14.99 -15.70
N ALA A 233 -16.90 -15.14 -17.03
CA ALA A 233 -16.79 -14.01 -17.96
C ALA A 233 -17.98 -13.05 -17.79
N ASP A 234 -19.19 -13.56 -17.66
CA ASP A 234 -20.39 -12.75 -17.41
C ASP A 234 -20.25 -11.96 -16.11
N ALA A 235 -19.82 -12.60 -15.03
CA ALA A 235 -19.62 -11.96 -13.74
C ALA A 235 -18.54 -10.86 -13.81
N ILE A 236 -17.42 -11.10 -14.48
CA ILE A 236 -16.35 -10.11 -14.65
C ILE A 236 -16.83 -8.94 -15.53
N VAL A 237 -17.49 -9.20 -16.65
CA VAL A 237 -18.05 -8.18 -17.56
C VAL A 237 -19.06 -7.31 -16.85
N GLN A 238 -19.91 -7.90 -16.00
CA GLN A 238 -20.89 -7.15 -15.20
C GLN A 238 -20.22 -6.14 -14.25
N ILE A 239 -19.03 -6.44 -13.74
CA ILE A 239 -18.23 -5.52 -12.90
C ILE A 239 -17.52 -4.48 -13.77
N LEU A 240 -16.98 -4.88 -14.93
CA LEU A 240 -16.19 -4.01 -15.78
C LEU A 240 -17.04 -2.97 -16.53
N ASN A 241 -18.23 -3.35 -17.01
CA ASN A 241 -19.06 -2.46 -17.82
C ASN A 241 -19.36 -1.11 -17.15
N PRO A 242 -19.80 -1.03 -15.88
CA PRO A 242 -20.04 0.26 -15.23
C PRO A 242 -18.75 1.09 -15.03
N MET A 243 -17.60 0.43 -14.90
CA MET A 243 -16.30 1.11 -14.81
C MET A 243 -15.92 1.71 -16.15
N GLN A 244 -16.09 0.97 -17.24
CA GLN A 244 -15.79 1.42 -18.60
C GLN A 244 -16.74 2.53 -19.06
N GLU A 245 -18.02 2.47 -18.71
CA GLU A 245 -18.96 3.56 -18.96
C GLU A 245 -18.54 4.86 -18.26
N ARG A 246 -18.15 4.78 -16.98
CA ARG A 246 -17.63 5.94 -16.26
C ARG A 246 -16.33 6.47 -16.86
N ARG A 247 -15.47 5.59 -17.39
CA ARG A 247 -14.21 5.94 -18.03
C ARG A 247 -14.41 6.79 -19.28
N LYS A 248 -15.43 6.51 -20.12
CA LYS A 248 -15.75 7.26 -21.34
C LYS A 248 -15.81 8.77 -21.08
N LYS A 249 -16.40 9.18 -19.96
CA LYS A 249 -16.49 10.59 -19.56
C LYS A 249 -15.11 11.29 -19.53
N TYR A 250 -14.09 10.58 -19.14
CA TYR A 250 -12.71 11.11 -19.04
C TYR A 250 -11.94 10.96 -20.34
N GLU A 251 -12.25 9.96 -21.15
CA GLU A 251 -11.71 9.79 -22.51
C GLU A 251 -12.24 10.88 -23.44
N ASP A 252 -13.53 11.18 -23.35
CA ASP A 252 -14.18 12.23 -24.14
C ASP A 252 -13.75 13.64 -23.70
N ASN A 253 -13.34 13.82 -22.45
CA ASN A 253 -12.85 15.09 -21.91
C ASN A 253 -11.58 14.88 -21.04
N PRO A 254 -10.39 14.74 -21.65
CA PRO A 254 -9.13 14.56 -20.94
C PRO A 254 -8.80 15.71 -19.97
N ARG A 255 -9.30 16.92 -20.25
CA ARG A 255 -9.11 18.08 -19.36
C ARG A 255 -9.71 17.85 -17.99
N LEU A 256 -10.85 17.18 -17.90
CA LEU A 256 -11.50 16.84 -16.63
C LEU A 256 -10.61 15.95 -15.74
N ALA A 257 -9.90 14.97 -16.34
CA ALA A 257 -8.96 14.12 -15.60
C ALA A 257 -7.78 14.97 -15.07
N TRP A 258 -7.29 15.90 -15.87
CA TRP A 258 -6.21 16.81 -15.47
C TRP A 258 -6.62 17.72 -14.31
N ASP A 259 -7.80 18.34 -14.40
CA ASP A 259 -8.32 19.24 -13.35
C ASP A 259 -8.46 18.50 -12.01
N ILE A 260 -8.90 17.22 -12.03
CA ILE A 260 -8.99 16.36 -10.83
C ILE A 260 -7.60 16.08 -10.25
N LEU A 261 -6.60 15.80 -11.11
CA LEU A 261 -5.23 15.54 -10.66
C LEU A 261 -4.57 16.81 -10.10
N GLU A 262 -4.85 17.96 -10.67
CA GLU A 262 -4.32 19.25 -10.22
C GLU A 262 -4.91 19.63 -8.84
N ALA A 263 -6.24 19.56 -8.71
CA ALA A 263 -6.92 19.79 -7.44
C ALA A 263 -6.47 18.78 -6.36
N GLY A 264 -6.33 17.50 -6.71
CA GLY A 264 -5.82 16.47 -5.82
C GLY A 264 -4.38 16.71 -5.40
N SER A 265 -3.53 17.22 -6.30
CA SER A 265 -2.13 17.57 -6.00
C SER A 265 -2.04 18.78 -5.07
N ALA A 266 -2.93 19.76 -5.22
CA ALA A 266 -2.99 20.91 -4.31
C ALA A 266 -3.34 20.46 -2.89
N ARG A 267 -4.39 19.62 -2.73
CA ARG A 267 -4.77 19.07 -1.43
C ARG A 267 -3.67 18.18 -0.83
N ALA A 268 -3.02 17.37 -1.66
CA ALA A 268 -1.93 16.51 -1.20
C ALA A 268 -0.73 17.33 -0.70
N ARG A 269 -0.38 18.45 -1.36
CA ARG A 269 0.65 19.39 -0.88
C ARG A 269 0.32 19.99 0.46
N GLU A 270 -0.92 20.38 0.69
CA GLU A 270 -1.38 20.95 1.97
C GLU A 270 -1.18 19.93 3.11
N ILE A 271 -1.68 18.71 2.95
CA ILE A 271 -1.55 17.65 3.96
C ILE A 271 -0.08 17.28 4.19
N ALA A 272 0.67 17.07 3.11
CA ALA A 272 2.08 16.74 3.18
C ALA A 272 2.91 17.86 3.83
N GLY A 273 2.57 19.12 3.55
CA GLY A 273 3.19 20.30 4.18
C GLY A 273 3.05 20.28 5.67
N GLY A 274 1.85 20.06 6.19
CA GLY A 274 1.61 19.97 7.63
C GLY A 274 2.42 18.84 8.31
N THR A 275 2.50 17.67 7.65
CA THR A 275 3.34 16.58 8.17
C THR A 275 4.83 16.95 8.13
N MET A 276 5.30 17.58 7.06
CA MET A 276 6.70 18.01 6.96
C MET A 276 7.08 19.06 7.98
N ASP A 277 6.16 19.96 8.34
CA ASP A 277 6.39 20.95 9.39
C ASP A 277 6.59 20.25 10.75
N GLU A 278 5.81 19.20 11.05
CA GLU A 278 6.02 18.40 12.25
C GLU A 278 7.36 17.64 12.21
N VAL A 279 7.73 17.07 11.05
CA VAL A 279 8.99 16.36 10.85
C VAL A 279 10.18 17.30 11.07
N ARG A 280 10.19 18.45 10.37
CA ARG A 280 11.27 19.45 10.50
C ARG A 280 11.40 19.93 11.94
N LYS A 281 10.28 20.22 12.59
CA LYS A 281 10.25 20.64 13.98
C LYS A 281 10.81 19.57 14.91
N SER A 282 10.46 18.31 14.72
CA SER A 282 10.97 17.20 15.52
C SER A 282 12.47 16.96 15.32
N MET A 283 12.98 17.25 14.13
CA MET A 283 14.40 17.12 13.80
C MET A 283 15.23 18.36 14.11
N GLY A 284 14.60 19.47 14.57
CA GLY A 284 15.26 20.75 14.80
C GLY A 284 15.69 21.46 13.52
N LEU A 285 14.93 21.29 12.44
CA LEU A 285 15.17 21.88 11.11
C LEU A 285 14.25 23.07 10.80
N ASP A 286 13.47 23.54 11.79
CA ASP A 286 12.51 24.63 11.70
C ASP A 286 13.13 25.97 12.13
N TYR A 287 14.16 26.38 11.41
CA TYR A 287 14.84 27.65 11.72
C TYR A 287 13.92 28.84 11.49
N SER A 288 13.67 29.62 12.56
CA SER A 288 12.99 30.91 12.51
C SER A 288 14.01 32.06 12.61
N PRO A 289 13.83 33.17 11.89
CA PRO A 289 14.64 34.37 12.10
C PRO A 289 14.64 34.87 13.56
N ASN A 290 13.61 34.51 14.35
CA ASN A 290 13.48 34.86 15.76
C ASN A 290 14.32 33.96 16.68
N ASP A 291 14.87 32.83 16.18
CA ASP A 291 15.74 31.94 16.94
C ASP A 291 17.20 32.44 16.95
N VAL A 292 17.48 33.49 16.21
CA VAL A 292 18.75 34.20 16.29
C VAL A 292 18.67 35.10 17.53
N SER A 293 18.79 34.52 18.72
CA SER A 293 19.01 35.30 19.93
C SER A 293 20.29 36.11 19.75
N ASN A 294 20.22 37.40 20.09
CA ASN A 294 21.36 38.34 20.12
C ASN A 294 22.39 37.99 21.24
N ASP A 295 22.41 36.77 21.71
CA ASP A 295 23.41 36.29 22.65
C ASP A 295 24.70 35.98 21.87
N GLY A 296 25.56 36.96 21.86
CA GLY A 296 26.92 36.82 21.34
C GLY A 296 27.63 35.59 21.92
N PRO A 297 28.72 35.12 21.30
CA PRO A 297 29.37 33.86 21.60
C PRO A 297 29.65 33.74 23.08
N ALA A 298 29.10 32.70 23.72
CA ALA A 298 29.38 32.37 25.11
C ALA A 298 30.91 32.34 25.30
N LYS A 299 31.40 33.25 26.13
CA LYS A 299 32.83 33.31 26.51
C LYS A 299 33.23 31.94 27.03
N GLY A 300 34.16 31.32 26.34
CA GLY A 300 34.72 30.03 26.69
C GLY A 300 35.10 29.96 28.17
N SER A 301 34.58 28.98 28.87
CA SER A 301 35.16 28.53 30.13
C SER A 301 36.23 27.50 29.77
N THR A 302 37.45 27.98 29.67
CA THR A 302 38.66 27.18 29.89
C THR A 302 38.63 26.62 31.31
N LYS A 303 38.45 25.31 31.46
CA LYS A 303 39.19 24.45 32.38
C LYS A 303 39.02 23.00 31.98
#